data_7101b34331d867fae2aae15817e09376
#
_entry.id   7101b34331d867fae2aae15817e09376
#
_cell.length_a   1.000
_cell.length_b   1.000
_cell.length_c   1.000
_cell.angle_alpha   90.00
_cell.angle_beta   90.00
_cell.angle_gamma   90.00
#
_symmetry.space_group_name_H-M   'P 1'
#
loop_
_entity.id
_entity.type
_entity.pdbx_description
1 polymer ?
#
loop_
_entity_poly.entity_id
_entity_poly.type
_entity_poly.pdbx_seq_one_letter_code
_entity_poly.pdbx_strand_id
1 'polypeptide(L)'
;VLVDFLRNRDFNMLTTRSYGDKKDMNSIMKKRRSIKSRLIIGMLGSIVLIMVLCVYGIGGMVGAYVWTIGVFIVAPITCVGAVIQICRIMKKIVWYAAKRKDSDKKQDIRICTDLIILVLILVLAYPITILFGVSALTYPRNADQADCVSMKMPVENAVLFGGKEFKSHAIWPSECYAYDIVVEPYDTNSGRLENYGIYMADVIAPVSGTVIGMENTEEDIMPNTEEFKSSLGNYIFLKIEQTGTYLILAHLEKGSIPVSIDDYVEVGQYIGKVGNSGTTSEPHLHIQHQRNNPLTMIFPTCSEGLPIEFQ
;
A
#
# COMPACT_ATOMS: atom_id res chain seq x y z
N VAL A 1 26.82 18.50 6.01
CA VAL A 1 28.02 18.73 5.20
C VAL A 1 27.69 19.41 3.88
N LEU A 2 26.72 18.91 3.07
CA LEU A 2 26.36 19.56 1.80
C LEU A 2 25.61 20.89 1.99
N VAL A 3 24.81 21.00 3.04
CA VAL A 3 24.03 22.20 3.40
C VAL A 3 24.95 23.31 3.97
N ASP A 4 25.95 22.94 4.74
CA ASP A 4 26.90 23.86 5.32
C ASP A 4 27.92 24.37 4.30
N PHE A 5 28.31 23.55 3.33
CA PHE A 5 29.17 23.96 2.21
C PHE A 5 28.52 25.04 1.33
N LEU A 6 27.19 25.00 1.18
CA LEU A 6 26.44 26.00 0.41
C LEU A 6 26.13 27.29 1.19
N ARG A 7 26.31 27.29 2.52
CA ARG A 7 26.02 28.43 3.39
C ARG A 7 27.24 29.35 3.65
N ASN A 8 28.41 28.78 3.73
CA ASN A 8 29.57 29.51 4.28
C ASN A 8 30.55 30.13 3.28
N ARG A 9 30.49 29.86 1.99
CA ARG A 9 31.51 30.37 1.05
C ARG A 9 31.22 31.73 0.41
N ASP A 10 30.00 32.24 0.47
CA ASP A 10 29.63 33.42 -0.32
C ASP A 10 29.18 34.65 0.49
N PHE A 11 29.16 34.59 1.80
CA PHE A 11 28.65 35.70 2.61
C PHE A 11 29.73 36.81 2.89
N ASN A 12 31.01 36.47 2.84
CA ASN A 12 32.09 37.39 3.21
C ASN A 12 32.71 38.17 2.06
N MET A 13 32.25 37.98 0.80
CA MET A 13 32.83 38.71 -0.34
C MET A 13 31.97 39.84 -0.91
N LEU A 14 30.80 40.13 -0.29
CA LEU A 14 29.80 41.03 -0.87
C LEU A 14 29.57 42.34 -0.13
N THR A 15 30.43 42.71 0.84
CA THR A 15 30.22 43.94 1.62
C THR A 15 30.90 45.22 1.10
N THR A 16 31.60 45.15 -0.01
CA THR A 16 32.23 46.35 -0.58
C THR A 16 32.21 46.36 -2.10
N ARG A 17 31.15 46.87 -2.72
CA ARG A 17 31.20 47.65 -3.99
C ARG A 17 29.84 48.17 -4.41
N SER A 18 29.84 49.42 -4.86
CA SER A 18 28.81 50.33 -5.35
C SER A 18 28.21 49.90 -6.69
N TYR A 19 26.92 50.15 -6.87
CA TYR A 19 26.04 50.27 -8.07
C TYR A 19 26.21 49.36 -9.33
N GLY A 20 27.40 48.84 -9.65
CA GLY A 20 27.61 47.79 -10.66
C GLY A 20 27.06 46.42 -10.22
N ASP A 21 26.98 46.22 -8.92
CA ASP A 21 26.70 44.98 -8.22
C ASP A 21 25.23 44.44 -8.31
N LYS A 22 24.24 45.33 -8.51
CA LYS A 22 22.82 44.87 -8.54
C LYS A 22 22.50 44.04 -9.77
N LYS A 23 23.13 44.28 -10.90
CA LYS A 23 22.91 43.55 -12.16
C LYS A 23 23.58 42.17 -12.09
N ASP A 24 24.75 42.10 -11.50
CA ASP A 24 25.49 40.85 -11.27
C ASP A 24 24.84 39.98 -10.18
N MET A 25 24.43 40.59 -9.07
CA MET A 25 23.71 39.90 -8.01
C MET A 25 22.38 39.29 -8.50
N ASN A 26 21.65 40.02 -9.35
CA ASN A 26 20.43 39.48 -9.98
C ASN A 26 20.73 38.32 -10.93
N SER A 27 21.84 38.37 -11.67
CA SER A 27 22.26 37.28 -12.58
C SER A 27 22.67 36.03 -11.79
N ILE A 28 23.42 36.19 -10.71
CA ILE A 28 23.84 35.10 -9.80
C ILE A 28 22.62 34.48 -9.12
N MET A 29 21.72 35.26 -8.57
CA MET A 29 20.48 34.74 -7.96
C MET A 29 19.59 34.00 -8.98
N LYS A 30 19.56 34.47 -10.22
CA LYS A 30 18.82 33.84 -11.32
C LYS A 30 19.43 32.50 -11.71
N LYS A 31 20.76 32.39 -11.78
CA LYS A 31 21.53 31.16 -12.02
C LYS A 31 21.31 30.15 -10.88
N ARG A 32 21.39 30.60 -9.62
CA ARG A 32 21.12 29.76 -8.43
C ARG A 32 19.71 29.18 -8.43
N ARG A 33 18.67 29.98 -8.75
CA ARG A 33 17.27 29.49 -8.83
C ARG A 33 17.09 28.46 -9.93
N SER A 34 17.70 28.65 -11.10
CA SER A 34 17.66 27.67 -12.20
C SER A 34 18.32 26.36 -11.81
N ILE A 35 19.47 26.40 -11.15
CA ILE A 35 20.16 25.19 -10.66
C ILE A 35 19.29 24.47 -9.62
N LYS A 36 18.72 25.19 -8.64
CA LYS A 36 17.82 24.60 -7.63
C LYS A 36 16.63 23.89 -8.25
N SER A 37 15.95 24.52 -9.23
CA SER A 37 14.81 23.89 -9.89
C SER A 37 15.20 22.63 -10.66
N ARG A 38 16.34 22.63 -11.35
CA ARG A 38 16.87 21.43 -12.06
C ARG A 38 17.20 20.30 -11.08
N LEU A 39 17.81 20.64 -9.94
CA LEU A 39 18.11 19.66 -8.89
C LEU A 39 16.82 19.05 -8.31
N ILE A 40 15.79 19.86 -8.04
CA ILE A 40 14.49 19.37 -7.56
C ILE A 40 13.86 18.46 -8.58
N ILE A 41 13.83 18.83 -9.87
CA ILE A 41 13.28 17.99 -10.94
C ILE A 41 14.05 16.66 -11.03
N GLY A 42 15.38 16.71 -11.01
CA GLY A 42 16.22 15.51 -11.03
C GLY A 42 15.93 14.60 -9.84
N MET A 43 15.86 15.17 -8.63
CA MET A 43 15.58 14.43 -7.41
C MET A 43 14.18 13.78 -7.44
N LEU A 44 13.14 14.54 -7.77
CA LEU A 44 11.79 14.00 -7.85
C LEU A 44 11.66 12.93 -8.95
N GLY A 45 12.25 13.18 -10.12
CA GLY A 45 12.28 12.21 -11.21
C GLY A 45 13.02 10.92 -10.83
N SER A 46 14.14 11.03 -10.10
CA SER A 46 14.87 9.86 -9.58
C SER A 46 14.05 9.09 -8.57
N ILE A 47 13.31 9.75 -7.67
CA ILE A 47 12.42 9.09 -6.70
C ILE A 47 11.34 8.31 -7.46
N VAL A 48 10.65 8.94 -8.43
CA VAL A 48 9.65 8.25 -9.25
C VAL A 48 10.25 7.02 -9.94
N LEU A 49 11.40 7.19 -10.59
CA LEU A 49 12.08 6.10 -11.31
C LEU A 49 12.45 4.95 -10.37
N ILE A 50 13.05 5.25 -9.21
CA ILE A 50 13.42 4.24 -8.20
C ILE A 50 12.18 3.51 -7.71
N MET A 51 11.10 4.22 -7.38
CA MET A 51 9.85 3.59 -6.94
C MET A 51 9.29 2.65 -8.01
N VAL A 52 9.23 3.09 -9.26
CA VAL A 52 8.75 2.25 -10.38
C VAL A 52 9.64 1.02 -10.56
N LEU A 53 10.96 1.18 -10.56
CA LEU A 53 11.90 0.06 -10.71
C LEU A 53 11.80 -0.92 -9.54
N CYS A 54 11.68 -0.44 -8.31
CA CYS A 54 11.53 -1.32 -7.14
C CYS A 54 10.21 -2.09 -7.15
N VAL A 55 9.09 -1.41 -7.44
CA VAL A 55 7.76 -2.02 -7.37
C VAL A 55 7.49 -2.94 -8.56
N TYR A 56 7.83 -2.52 -9.78
CA TYR A 56 7.47 -3.25 -11.00
C TYR A 56 8.64 -4.06 -11.61
N GLY A 57 9.89 -3.72 -11.30
CA GLY A 57 11.06 -4.40 -11.84
C GLY A 57 11.69 -5.40 -10.87
N ILE A 58 11.89 -5.01 -9.61
CA ILE A 58 12.49 -5.89 -8.59
C ILE A 58 11.41 -6.77 -7.94
N GLY A 59 10.27 -6.16 -7.57
CA GLY A 59 9.18 -6.87 -6.90
C GLY A 59 9.54 -7.39 -5.51
N GLY A 60 8.88 -8.49 -5.09
CA GLY A 60 9.12 -9.16 -3.81
C GLY A 60 9.03 -8.21 -2.61
N MET A 61 9.77 -8.49 -1.55
CA MET A 61 9.77 -7.65 -0.34
C MET A 61 10.23 -6.21 -0.59
N VAL A 62 11.22 -6.00 -1.47
CA VAL A 62 11.70 -4.64 -1.78
C VAL A 62 10.59 -3.82 -2.41
N GLY A 63 9.91 -4.38 -3.40
CA GLY A 63 8.74 -3.76 -4.04
C GLY A 63 7.62 -3.48 -3.05
N ALA A 64 7.32 -4.41 -2.15
CA ALA A 64 6.30 -4.30 -1.14
C ALA A 64 6.56 -3.16 -0.14
N TYR A 65 7.77 -3.06 0.40
CA TYR A 65 8.14 -1.94 1.29
C TYR A 65 8.10 -0.59 0.58
N VAL A 66 8.64 -0.51 -0.65
CA VAL A 66 8.62 0.74 -1.44
C VAL A 66 7.20 1.16 -1.78
N TRP A 67 6.32 0.21 -2.13
CA TRP A 67 4.91 0.46 -2.35
C TRP A 67 4.22 1.03 -1.10
N THR A 68 4.36 0.34 0.03
CA THR A 68 3.73 0.74 1.30
C THR A 68 4.22 2.12 1.75
N ILE A 69 5.55 2.37 1.70
CA ILE A 69 6.11 3.70 1.96
C ILE A 69 5.55 4.73 0.97
N GLY A 70 5.42 4.36 -0.30
CA GLY A 70 4.84 5.19 -1.36
C GLY A 70 3.42 5.65 -1.03
N VAL A 71 2.55 4.71 -0.67
CA VAL A 71 1.13 4.96 -0.38
C VAL A 71 0.94 5.73 0.93
N PHE A 72 1.57 5.27 2.02
CA PHE A 72 1.26 5.77 3.37
C PHE A 72 2.15 6.93 3.86
N ILE A 73 3.31 7.15 3.24
CA ILE A 73 4.24 8.21 3.65
C ILE A 73 4.47 9.22 2.52
N VAL A 74 4.95 8.75 1.35
CA VAL A 74 5.34 9.66 0.26
C VAL A 74 4.12 10.38 -0.31
N ALA A 75 3.01 9.67 -0.58
CA ALA A 75 1.84 10.27 -1.19
C ALA A 75 1.18 11.34 -0.30
N PRO A 76 0.93 11.15 1.01
CA PRO A 76 0.42 12.20 1.88
C PRO A 76 1.33 13.43 1.95
N ILE A 77 2.66 13.25 2.08
CA ILE A 77 3.61 14.36 2.11
C ILE A 77 3.59 15.14 0.79
N THR A 78 3.53 14.43 -0.33
CA THR A 78 3.50 15.07 -1.66
C THR A 78 2.16 15.74 -1.96
N CYS A 79 1.04 15.31 -1.38
CA CYS A 79 -0.23 16.05 -1.42
C CYS A 79 -0.10 17.45 -0.81
N VAL A 80 0.50 17.56 0.36
CA VAL A 80 0.79 18.86 0.98
C VAL A 80 1.73 19.68 0.09
N GLY A 81 2.77 19.04 -0.46
CA GLY A 81 3.69 19.67 -1.41
C GLY A 81 2.99 20.21 -2.66
N ALA A 82 1.98 19.48 -3.19
CA ALA A 82 1.19 19.90 -4.35
C ALA A 82 0.39 21.18 -4.06
N VAL A 83 -0.27 21.27 -2.90
CA VAL A 83 -1.00 22.47 -2.46
C VAL A 83 -0.05 23.67 -2.39
N ILE A 84 1.11 23.50 -1.75
CA ILE A 84 2.11 24.58 -1.66
C ILE A 84 2.58 25.00 -3.05
N GLN A 85 2.85 24.06 -3.95
CA GLN A 85 3.32 24.35 -5.31
C GLN A 85 2.25 25.05 -6.14
N ILE A 86 1.00 24.65 -6.03
CA ILE A 86 -0.16 25.32 -6.69
C ILE A 86 -0.25 26.76 -6.20
N CYS A 87 -0.21 27.01 -4.89
CA CYS A 87 -0.24 28.37 -4.33
C CYS A 87 0.93 29.22 -4.85
N ARG A 88 2.14 28.63 -4.99
CA ARG A 88 3.31 29.35 -5.56
C ARG A 88 3.09 29.72 -7.04
N ILE A 89 2.54 28.81 -7.84
CA ILE A 89 2.23 29.06 -9.25
C ILE A 89 1.17 30.17 -9.35
N MET A 90 0.09 30.07 -8.59
CA MET A 90 -0.98 31.06 -8.57
C MET A 90 -0.46 32.47 -8.19
N LYS A 91 0.34 32.58 -7.14
CA LYS A 91 0.99 33.84 -6.76
C LYS A 91 1.83 34.44 -7.90
N LYS A 92 2.57 33.59 -8.64
CA LYS A 92 3.34 34.05 -9.81
C LYS A 92 2.43 34.54 -10.93
N ILE A 93 1.39 33.79 -11.27
CA ILE A 93 0.43 34.17 -12.33
C ILE A 93 -0.22 35.52 -11.99
N VAL A 94 -0.75 35.68 -10.77
CA VAL A 94 -1.36 36.95 -10.33
C VAL A 94 -0.38 38.12 -10.38
N TRP A 95 0.86 37.89 -9.92
CA TRP A 95 1.90 38.92 -9.94
C TRP A 95 2.28 39.33 -11.38
N TYR A 96 2.33 38.36 -12.31
CA TYR A 96 2.61 38.64 -13.70
C TYR A 96 1.43 39.38 -14.39
N ALA A 97 0.20 38.96 -14.12
CA ALA A 97 -0.99 39.64 -14.62
C ALA A 97 -1.07 41.10 -14.13
N ALA A 98 -0.74 41.36 -12.88
CA ALA A 98 -0.74 42.72 -12.30
C ALA A 98 0.35 43.64 -12.90
N LYS A 99 1.46 43.08 -13.37
CA LYS A 99 2.57 43.92 -13.92
C LYS A 99 2.43 44.37 -15.33
N ARG A 100 1.42 43.91 -16.10
CA ARG A 100 1.11 44.35 -17.48
C ARG A 100 2.33 44.57 -18.42
N LYS A 101 3.42 43.81 -18.27
CA LYS A 101 4.61 43.93 -19.14
C LYS A 101 4.68 42.73 -20.08
N ASP A 102 5.16 43.03 -21.32
CA ASP A 102 5.41 42.05 -22.38
C ASP A 102 5.89 40.69 -21.91
N SER A 103 5.31 39.62 -22.50
CA SER A 103 5.68 38.23 -22.17
C SER A 103 7.17 38.02 -22.47
N ASP A 104 7.98 37.96 -21.42
CA ASP A 104 9.40 37.63 -21.54
C ASP A 104 9.54 36.10 -21.62
N LYS A 105 10.13 35.56 -22.72
CA LYS A 105 10.41 34.13 -22.90
C LYS A 105 11.02 33.45 -21.65
N LYS A 106 11.75 34.23 -20.82
CA LYS A 106 12.31 33.75 -19.55
C LYS A 106 11.26 33.54 -18.47
N GLN A 107 10.11 34.17 -18.57
CA GLN A 107 8.97 34.03 -17.67
C GLN A 107 8.22 32.73 -17.97
N ASP A 108 8.00 32.43 -19.25
CA ASP A 108 7.34 31.21 -19.70
C ASP A 108 8.13 29.96 -19.27
N ILE A 109 9.46 29.99 -19.42
CA ILE A 109 10.34 28.89 -18.96
C ILE A 109 10.22 28.64 -17.45
N ARG A 110 10.02 29.69 -16.63
CA ARG A 110 9.88 29.53 -15.16
C ARG A 110 8.56 28.90 -14.77
N ILE A 111 7.47 29.27 -15.43
CA ILE A 111 6.17 28.66 -15.21
C ILE A 111 6.20 27.20 -15.66
N CYS A 112 6.76 26.91 -16.84
CA CYS A 112 6.95 25.55 -17.32
C CYS A 112 7.74 24.67 -16.32
N THR A 113 8.81 25.22 -15.72
CA THR A 113 9.61 24.52 -14.72
C THR A 113 8.80 24.21 -13.46
N ASP A 114 8.00 25.16 -12.97
CA ASP A 114 7.12 24.98 -11.82
C ASP A 114 6.01 23.96 -12.11
N LEU A 115 5.49 23.94 -13.34
CA LEU A 115 4.49 22.95 -13.77
C LEU A 115 5.08 21.56 -13.86
N ILE A 116 6.32 21.38 -14.36
CA ILE A 116 7.01 20.09 -14.36
C ILE A 116 7.18 19.58 -12.92
N ILE A 117 7.59 20.43 -11.99
CA ILE A 117 7.69 20.07 -10.57
C ILE A 117 6.33 19.65 -10.02
N LEU A 118 5.26 20.38 -10.34
CA LEU A 118 3.91 20.03 -9.91
C LEU A 118 3.49 18.67 -10.45
N VAL A 119 3.72 18.38 -11.73
CA VAL A 119 3.39 17.08 -12.33
C VAL A 119 4.12 15.94 -11.60
N LEU A 120 5.41 16.08 -11.33
CA LEU A 120 6.17 15.05 -10.61
C LEU A 120 5.65 14.86 -9.18
N ILE A 121 5.27 15.93 -8.50
CA ILE A 121 4.65 15.87 -7.17
C ILE A 121 3.30 15.14 -7.25
N LEU A 122 2.46 15.44 -8.25
CA LEU A 122 1.16 14.80 -8.43
C LEU A 122 1.29 13.29 -8.76
N VAL A 123 2.31 12.91 -9.53
CA VAL A 123 2.61 11.50 -9.79
C VAL A 123 2.96 10.77 -8.49
N LEU A 124 3.76 11.39 -7.60
CA LEU A 124 4.10 10.82 -6.29
C LEU A 124 2.92 10.85 -5.31
N ALA A 125 2.00 11.79 -5.45
CA ALA A 125 0.79 11.89 -4.63
C ALA A 125 -0.33 10.94 -5.09
N TYR A 126 -0.32 10.52 -6.37
CA TYR A 126 -1.39 9.71 -6.96
C TYR A 126 -1.75 8.44 -6.17
N PRO A 127 -0.79 7.68 -5.60
CA PRO A 127 -1.10 6.48 -4.84
C PRO A 127 -2.06 6.70 -3.65
N ILE A 128 -2.18 7.91 -3.09
CA ILE A 128 -3.13 8.17 -2.00
C ILE A 128 -4.59 7.93 -2.40
N THR A 129 -4.91 8.02 -3.68
CA THR A 129 -6.26 7.80 -4.21
C THR A 129 -6.78 6.38 -3.99
N ILE A 130 -5.86 5.42 -3.74
CA ILE A 130 -6.19 4.04 -3.37
C ILE A 130 -6.97 4.01 -2.05
N LEU A 131 -6.54 4.79 -1.06
CA LEU A 131 -7.15 4.83 0.28
C LEU A 131 -8.59 5.33 0.27
N PHE A 132 -9.00 6.00 -0.82
CA PHE A 132 -10.36 6.52 -1.02
C PHE A 132 -11.15 5.70 -2.04
N GLY A 133 -10.65 4.55 -2.48
CA GLY A 133 -11.32 3.70 -3.48
C GLY A 133 -11.46 4.33 -4.87
N VAL A 134 -10.81 5.49 -5.13
CA VAL A 134 -10.93 6.25 -6.39
C VAL A 134 -10.01 5.71 -7.47
N SER A 135 -8.87 5.14 -7.10
CA SER A 135 -7.85 4.66 -8.02
C SER A 135 -8.07 3.22 -8.45
N ALA A 136 -7.79 2.94 -9.73
CA ALA A 136 -7.62 1.57 -10.22
C ALA A 136 -6.21 1.01 -9.95
N LEU A 137 -5.33 1.78 -9.30
CA LEU A 137 -3.98 1.37 -8.96
C LEU A 137 -4.02 0.28 -7.88
N THR A 138 -3.27 -0.79 -8.09
CA THR A 138 -3.13 -1.91 -7.15
C THR A 138 -1.66 -2.30 -7.05
N TYR A 139 -1.28 -3.00 -5.98
CA TYR A 139 0.04 -3.62 -5.93
C TYR A 139 0.19 -4.61 -7.10
N PRO A 140 1.30 -4.61 -7.83
CA PRO A 140 1.48 -5.51 -8.98
C PRO A 140 1.59 -6.98 -8.53
N ARG A 141 0.86 -7.86 -9.20
CA ARG A 141 0.87 -9.30 -8.96
C ARG A 141 1.94 -9.97 -9.82
N ASN A 142 3.19 -9.89 -9.35
CA ASN A 142 4.39 -10.32 -10.09
C ASN A 142 4.96 -11.65 -9.59
N ALA A 143 4.30 -12.33 -8.63
CA ALA A 143 4.77 -13.63 -8.15
C ALA A 143 4.81 -14.66 -9.29
N ASP A 144 5.86 -15.48 -9.29
CA ASP A 144 6.02 -16.54 -10.28
C ASP A 144 4.91 -17.59 -10.10
N GLN A 145 4.43 -18.17 -11.19
CA GLN A 145 3.50 -19.29 -11.14
C GLN A 145 4.10 -20.51 -10.40
N ALA A 146 5.43 -20.63 -10.38
CA ALA A 146 6.12 -21.63 -9.58
C ALA A 146 5.92 -21.49 -8.06
N ASP A 147 5.55 -20.30 -7.59
CA ASP A 147 5.21 -20.03 -6.19
C ASP A 147 3.73 -20.31 -5.86
N CYS A 148 2.94 -20.73 -6.84
CA CYS A 148 1.54 -21.07 -6.66
C CYS A 148 1.41 -22.39 -5.87
N VAL A 149 0.56 -22.38 -4.84
CA VAL A 149 0.24 -23.59 -4.09
C VAL A 149 -1.15 -24.04 -4.46
N SER A 150 -1.26 -25.33 -4.83
CA SER A 150 -2.54 -26.00 -5.05
C SER A 150 -3.12 -26.43 -3.70
N MET A 151 -4.36 -26.02 -3.44
CA MET A 151 -5.05 -26.18 -2.16
C MET A 151 -6.42 -26.80 -2.33
N LYS A 152 -6.85 -27.60 -1.36
CA LYS A 152 -8.23 -28.04 -1.25
C LYS A 152 -9.12 -26.86 -0.86
N MET A 153 -10.34 -26.78 -1.40
CA MET A 153 -11.32 -25.79 -0.97
C MET A 153 -11.59 -25.93 0.54
N PRO A 154 -11.36 -24.87 1.36
CA PRO A 154 -11.47 -24.98 2.82
C PRO A 154 -12.91 -25.00 3.35
N VAL A 155 -13.89 -24.58 2.55
CA VAL A 155 -15.32 -24.54 2.90
C VAL A 155 -16.13 -25.16 1.75
N GLU A 156 -17.15 -25.93 2.07
CA GLU A 156 -18.05 -26.52 1.06
C GLU A 156 -18.96 -25.47 0.43
N ASN A 157 -19.35 -25.68 -0.84
CA ASN A 157 -20.22 -24.78 -1.62
C ASN A 157 -19.72 -23.33 -1.71
N ALA A 158 -18.42 -23.15 -1.69
CA ALA A 158 -17.75 -21.84 -1.63
C ALA A 158 -17.93 -21.04 -2.93
N VAL A 159 -18.15 -19.74 -2.76
CA VAL A 159 -18.03 -18.71 -3.79
C VAL A 159 -16.79 -17.87 -3.46
N LEU A 160 -15.95 -17.61 -4.45
CA LEU A 160 -14.65 -16.95 -4.28
C LEU A 160 -14.70 -15.50 -4.76
N PHE A 161 -14.31 -14.58 -3.89
CA PHE A 161 -14.01 -13.19 -4.25
C PHE A 161 -12.53 -12.91 -3.97
N GLY A 162 -11.76 -12.55 -4.98
CA GLY A 162 -10.33 -12.27 -4.78
C GLY A 162 -9.44 -12.76 -5.91
N GLY A 163 -8.20 -13.10 -5.57
CA GLY A 163 -7.20 -13.57 -6.50
C GLY A 163 -6.79 -12.53 -7.54
N LYS A 164 -6.44 -12.99 -8.76
CA LYS A 164 -5.95 -12.11 -9.83
C LYS A 164 -6.98 -11.12 -10.38
N GLU A 165 -8.26 -11.44 -10.28
CA GLU A 165 -9.34 -10.68 -10.94
C GLU A 165 -9.93 -9.59 -10.06
N PHE A 166 -9.84 -9.73 -8.74
CA PHE A 166 -10.42 -8.80 -7.78
C PHE A 166 -9.40 -7.79 -7.26
N LYS A 167 -9.85 -6.57 -6.97
CA LYS A 167 -8.99 -5.45 -6.52
C LYS A 167 -9.07 -5.19 -5.02
N SER A 168 -9.99 -5.82 -4.29
CA SER A 168 -10.32 -5.51 -2.90
C SER A 168 -9.09 -5.56 -1.97
N HIS A 169 -8.28 -6.58 -2.06
CA HIS A 169 -7.09 -6.75 -1.22
C HIS A 169 -5.78 -6.21 -1.82
N ALA A 170 -5.81 -5.80 -3.08
CA ALA A 170 -4.59 -5.48 -3.83
C ALA A 170 -3.90 -4.16 -3.44
N ILE A 171 -4.36 -3.49 -2.38
CA ILE A 171 -3.63 -2.39 -1.74
C ILE A 171 -2.47 -2.92 -0.88
N TRP A 172 -2.68 -4.07 -0.23
CA TRP A 172 -1.70 -4.71 0.62
C TRP A 172 -0.88 -5.73 -0.17
N PRO A 173 0.47 -5.62 -0.17
CA PRO A 173 1.32 -6.56 -0.89
C PRO A 173 1.09 -8.03 -0.50
N SER A 174 0.92 -8.32 0.79
CA SER A 174 0.70 -9.69 1.28
C SER A 174 -0.64 -10.29 0.87
N GLU A 175 -1.63 -9.44 0.59
CA GLU A 175 -3.01 -9.84 0.30
C GLU A 175 -3.35 -9.74 -1.19
N CYS A 176 -2.39 -9.38 -2.06
CA CYS A 176 -2.69 -9.11 -3.47
C CYS A 176 -3.22 -10.32 -4.25
N TYR A 177 -3.10 -11.53 -3.72
CA TYR A 177 -3.69 -12.77 -4.24
C TYR A 177 -4.71 -13.40 -3.28
N ALA A 178 -5.07 -12.71 -2.19
CA ALA A 178 -6.01 -13.22 -1.20
C ALA A 178 -7.42 -13.45 -1.78
N TYR A 179 -8.16 -14.31 -1.12
CA TYR A 179 -9.58 -14.57 -1.40
C TYR A 179 -10.40 -14.37 -0.15
N ASP A 180 -11.59 -13.80 -0.33
CA ASP A 180 -12.69 -13.88 0.62
C ASP A 180 -13.65 -14.96 0.11
N ILE A 181 -13.88 -15.96 0.95
CA ILE A 181 -14.71 -17.10 0.65
C ILE A 181 -16.04 -16.90 1.33
N VAL A 182 -17.13 -17.01 0.58
CA VAL A 182 -18.50 -16.94 1.08
C VAL A 182 -19.33 -18.15 0.63
N VAL A 183 -20.51 -18.32 1.21
CA VAL A 183 -21.53 -19.30 0.79
C VAL A 183 -22.86 -18.59 0.71
N GLU A 184 -23.67 -18.89 -0.30
CA GLU A 184 -25.00 -18.28 -0.42
C GLU A 184 -25.92 -18.65 0.76
N PRO A 185 -26.72 -17.69 1.28
CA PRO A 185 -26.80 -16.30 0.88
C PRO A 185 -25.66 -15.45 1.46
N TYR A 186 -25.12 -14.52 0.65
CA TYR A 186 -24.17 -13.50 1.03
C TYR A 186 -24.68 -12.13 0.54
N ASP A 187 -24.04 -11.03 0.93
CA ASP A 187 -24.44 -9.64 0.59
C ASP A 187 -25.93 -9.37 0.93
N THR A 188 -26.35 -9.94 2.05
CA THR A 188 -27.78 -9.89 2.46
C THR A 188 -28.18 -8.53 3.05
N ASN A 189 -27.21 -7.66 3.36
CA ASN A 189 -27.39 -6.43 4.13
C ASN A 189 -28.11 -6.66 5.48
N SER A 190 -28.06 -7.90 5.99
CA SER A 190 -28.66 -8.26 7.27
C SER A 190 -27.75 -7.84 8.44
N GLY A 191 -28.34 -7.31 9.50
CA GLY A 191 -27.65 -7.13 10.77
C GLY A 191 -27.51 -8.41 11.62
N ARG A 192 -27.86 -9.60 11.09
CA ARG A 192 -27.83 -10.87 11.81
C ARG A 192 -26.91 -11.86 11.11
N LEU A 193 -25.96 -12.42 11.87
CA LEU A 193 -24.95 -13.37 11.36
C LEU A 193 -25.58 -14.63 10.76
N GLU A 194 -26.65 -15.13 11.36
CA GLU A 194 -27.30 -16.38 10.95
C GLU A 194 -27.99 -16.28 9.58
N ASN A 195 -28.11 -15.09 9.02
CA ASN A 195 -28.68 -14.86 7.69
C ASN A 195 -27.64 -15.00 6.56
N TYR A 196 -26.37 -15.27 6.90
CA TYR A 196 -25.29 -15.50 5.95
C TYR A 196 -24.97 -16.98 5.87
N GLY A 197 -24.97 -17.55 4.66
CA GLY A 197 -24.84 -18.98 4.44
C GLY A 197 -23.53 -19.59 4.93
N ILE A 198 -22.48 -18.79 5.00
CA ILE A 198 -21.17 -19.23 5.46
C ILE A 198 -20.98 -19.17 6.99
N TYR A 199 -21.82 -18.40 7.72
CA TYR A 199 -21.66 -18.27 9.16
C TYR A 199 -21.75 -19.63 9.85
N MET A 200 -20.77 -19.96 10.72
CA MET A 200 -20.63 -21.25 11.40
C MET A 200 -20.33 -22.45 10.47
N ALA A 201 -20.04 -22.23 9.19
CA ALA A 201 -19.57 -23.30 8.32
C ALA A 201 -18.23 -23.89 8.79
N ASP A 202 -18.06 -25.20 8.64
CA ASP A 202 -16.83 -25.89 9.01
C ASP A 202 -15.69 -25.49 8.06
N VAL A 203 -14.52 -25.21 8.64
CA VAL A 203 -13.28 -24.90 7.93
C VAL A 203 -12.32 -26.06 8.05
N ILE A 204 -11.85 -26.58 6.92
CA ILE A 204 -10.82 -27.60 6.87
C ILE A 204 -9.48 -27.03 6.44
N ALA A 205 -8.38 -27.64 6.86
CA ALA A 205 -7.04 -27.28 6.42
C ALA A 205 -6.92 -27.47 4.89
N PRO A 206 -6.69 -26.40 4.11
CA PRO A 206 -6.62 -26.52 2.66
C PRO A 206 -5.33 -27.15 2.17
N VAL A 207 -4.31 -27.20 3.04
CA VAL A 207 -2.98 -27.78 2.78
C VAL A 207 -2.39 -28.26 4.11
N SER A 208 -1.52 -29.28 4.05
CA SER A 208 -0.81 -29.76 5.24
C SER A 208 0.27 -28.77 5.69
N GLY A 209 0.43 -28.62 7.01
CA GLY A 209 1.40 -27.71 7.58
C GLY A 209 1.38 -27.66 9.10
N THR A 210 2.23 -26.84 9.67
CA THR A 210 2.34 -26.63 11.12
C THR A 210 1.68 -25.30 11.49
N VAL A 211 0.85 -25.30 12.51
CA VAL A 211 0.27 -24.09 13.13
C VAL A 211 1.38 -23.32 13.82
N ILE A 212 1.66 -22.10 13.39
CA ILE A 212 2.71 -21.26 13.96
C ILE A 212 2.17 -20.08 14.78
N GLY A 213 0.87 -19.83 14.69
CA GLY A 213 0.19 -18.79 15.43
C GLY A 213 -1.32 -18.91 15.29
N MET A 214 -2.04 -18.50 16.31
CA MET A 214 -3.50 -18.49 16.31
C MET A 214 -4.05 -17.48 17.30
N GLU A 215 -5.27 -17.01 17.07
CA GLU A 215 -6.15 -16.29 18.01
C GLU A 215 -7.53 -16.96 17.98
N ASN A 216 -8.17 -17.12 19.13
CA ASN A 216 -9.43 -17.85 19.25
C ASN A 216 -10.39 -17.25 20.29
N THR A 217 -10.15 -15.98 20.69
CA THR A 217 -10.86 -15.38 21.83
C THR A 217 -11.64 -14.10 21.47
N GLU A 218 -11.48 -13.58 20.25
CA GLU A 218 -12.16 -12.37 19.82
C GLU A 218 -13.63 -12.67 19.46
N GLU A 219 -14.55 -11.85 19.98
CA GLU A 219 -15.99 -11.99 19.71
C GLU A 219 -16.29 -11.68 18.24
N ASP A 220 -17.26 -12.38 17.67
CA ASP A 220 -17.85 -12.01 16.39
C ASP A 220 -18.57 -10.65 16.53
N ILE A 221 -18.41 -9.79 15.55
CA ILE A 221 -19.08 -8.51 15.47
C ILE A 221 -20.36 -8.63 14.62
N MET A 222 -21.30 -7.72 14.84
CA MET A 222 -22.49 -7.62 13.98
C MET A 222 -22.11 -7.16 12.58
N PRO A 223 -22.71 -7.71 11.52
CA PRO A 223 -22.42 -7.28 10.16
C PRO A 223 -22.59 -5.77 9.98
N ASN A 224 -21.70 -5.16 9.19
CA ASN A 224 -21.66 -3.72 8.90
C ASN A 224 -21.43 -2.82 10.14
N THR A 225 -20.75 -3.34 11.17
CA THR A 225 -20.26 -2.56 12.31
C THR A 225 -18.73 -2.47 12.31
N GLU A 226 -18.17 -1.56 13.14
CA GLU A 226 -16.72 -1.37 13.27
C GLU A 226 -16.24 -1.67 14.70
N GLU A 227 -16.95 -2.56 15.42
CA GLU A 227 -16.67 -2.88 16.83
C GLU A 227 -15.57 -3.95 17.03
N PHE A 228 -14.62 -4.06 16.10
CA PHE A 228 -13.54 -5.04 16.13
C PHE A 228 -12.38 -4.59 17.05
N LYS A 229 -11.59 -5.57 17.54
CA LYS A 229 -10.38 -5.35 18.35
C LYS A 229 -9.09 -5.47 17.55
N SER A 230 -9.08 -6.37 16.57
CA SER A 230 -7.93 -6.62 15.69
C SER A 230 -8.35 -6.68 14.23
N SER A 231 -7.39 -6.62 13.30
CA SER A 231 -7.72 -6.68 11.87
C SER A 231 -8.13 -8.07 11.42
N LEU A 232 -7.48 -9.13 11.92
CA LEU A 232 -7.73 -10.51 11.49
C LEU A 232 -8.80 -11.23 12.32
N GLY A 233 -9.20 -10.69 13.49
CA GLY A 233 -10.06 -11.39 14.42
C GLY A 233 -9.42 -12.69 14.93
N ASN A 234 -10.19 -13.77 14.96
CA ASN A 234 -9.65 -15.11 15.22
C ASN A 234 -9.04 -15.65 13.92
N TYR A 235 -7.84 -16.23 14.04
CA TYR A 235 -7.08 -16.67 12.88
C TYR A 235 -6.23 -17.91 13.16
N ILE A 236 -5.79 -18.55 12.08
CA ILE A 236 -4.75 -19.58 12.09
C ILE A 236 -3.66 -19.18 11.10
N PHE A 237 -2.41 -19.21 11.52
CA PHE A 237 -1.23 -19.13 10.66
C PHE A 237 -0.63 -20.51 10.49
N LEU A 238 -0.58 -20.99 9.24
CA LEU A 238 0.05 -22.26 8.89
C LEU A 238 1.38 -22.00 8.17
N LYS A 239 2.43 -22.68 8.59
CA LYS A 239 3.63 -22.87 7.77
C LYS A 239 3.40 -24.08 6.88
N ILE A 240 3.28 -23.87 5.59
CA ILE A 240 3.02 -24.91 4.60
C ILE A 240 4.22 -25.84 4.52
N GLU A 241 4.00 -27.13 4.68
CA GLU A 241 5.07 -28.13 4.68
C GLU A 241 5.81 -28.19 3.34
N GLN A 242 5.06 -28.21 2.23
CA GLN A 242 5.62 -28.40 0.89
C GLN A 242 6.54 -27.27 0.44
N THR A 243 6.24 -26.02 0.79
CA THR A 243 6.92 -24.82 0.28
C THR A 243 7.70 -24.05 1.33
N GLY A 244 7.38 -24.27 2.62
CA GLY A 244 7.91 -23.46 3.72
C GLY A 244 7.38 -22.03 3.78
N THR A 245 6.41 -21.68 2.92
CA THR A 245 5.68 -20.41 2.91
C THR A 245 4.52 -20.44 3.91
N TYR A 246 3.72 -19.36 3.97
CA TYR A 246 2.76 -19.18 5.05
C TYR A 246 1.37 -18.91 4.53
N LEU A 247 0.40 -19.58 5.14
CA LEU A 247 -1.01 -19.40 4.88
C LEU A 247 -1.67 -18.75 6.09
N ILE A 248 -2.53 -17.78 5.87
CA ILE A 248 -3.35 -17.10 6.87
C ILE A 248 -4.81 -17.41 6.56
N LEU A 249 -5.54 -17.93 7.57
CA LEU A 249 -6.99 -18.04 7.55
C LEU A 249 -7.52 -17.17 8.67
N ALA A 250 -8.43 -16.24 8.37
CA ALA A 250 -8.88 -15.22 9.31
C ALA A 250 -10.40 -15.11 9.37
N HIS A 251 -10.90 -14.31 10.33
CA HIS A 251 -12.30 -14.06 10.63
C HIS A 251 -13.05 -15.30 11.15
N LEU A 252 -12.33 -16.20 11.82
CA LEU A 252 -12.90 -17.42 12.38
C LEU A 252 -13.79 -17.13 13.61
N GLU A 253 -14.72 -18.04 13.88
CA GLU A 253 -15.63 -17.94 15.01
C GLU A 253 -14.89 -18.17 16.33
N LYS A 254 -15.27 -17.41 17.36
CA LYS A 254 -14.69 -17.48 18.69
C LYS A 254 -14.83 -18.88 19.31
N GLY A 255 -13.70 -19.42 19.76
CA GLY A 255 -13.67 -20.71 20.47
C GLY A 255 -13.83 -21.92 19.55
N SER A 256 -13.92 -21.74 18.22
CA SER A 256 -14.14 -22.83 17.27
C SER A 256 -12.86 -23.57 16.87
N ILE A 257 -11.67 -23.00 17.12
CA ILE A 257 -10.38 -23.54 16.70
C ILE A 257 -9.93 -24.63 17.66
N PRO A 258 -9.88 -25.91 17.24
CA PRO A 258 -9.49 -27.03 18.10
C PRO A 258 -7.98 -27.31 18.15
N VAL A 259 -7.19 -26.65 17.31
CA VAL A 259 -5.77 -26.87 17.17
C VAL A 259 -4.97 -25.86 18.00
N SER A 260 -3.74 -26.19 18.34
CA SER A 260 -2.81 -25.36 19.10
C SER A 260 -1.57 -25.01 18.28
N ILE A 261 -0.80 -24.01 18.76
CA ILE A 261 0.50 -23.69 18.18
C ILE A 261 1.41 -24.92 18.27
N ASP A 262 2.22 -25.15 17.25
CA ASP A 262 3.07 -26.31 17.00
C ASP A 262 2.35 -27.60 16.58
N ASP A 263 1.01 -27.64 16.54
CA ASP A 263 0.29 -28.77 15.99
C ASP A 263 0.51 -28.86 14.47
N TYR A 264 0.72 -30.09 14.00
CA TYR A 264 0.69 -30.41 12.58
C TYR A 264 -0.72 -30.75 12.17
N VAL A 265 -1.20 -30.13 11.09
CA VAL A 265 -2.52 -30.42 10.49
C VAL A 265 -2.35 -31.04 9.11
N GLU A 266 -3.17 -32.06 8.83
CA GLU A 266 -3.24 -32.67 7.51
C GLU A 266 -4.30 -31.96 6.63
N VAL A 267 -4.06 -31.96 5.32
CA VAL A 267 -5.05 -31.45 4.35
C VAL A 267 -6.40 -32.15 4.54
N GLY A 268 -7.48 -31.36 4.68
CA GLY A 268 -8.83 -31.86 4.94
C GLY A 268 -9.18 -32.03 6.42
N GLN A 269 -8.25 -31.85 7.34
CA GLN A 269 -8.53 -31.86 8.79
C GLN A 269 -9.39 -30.67 9.17
N TYR A 270 -10.41 -30.86 10.02
CA TYR A 270 -11.19 -29.75 10.59
C TYR A 270 -10.29 -28.87 11.48
N ILE A 271 -10.37 -27.55 11.29
CA ILE A 271 -9.52 -26.58 11.98
C ILE A 271 -10.29 -25.40 12.59
N GLY A 272 -11.61 -25.32 12.41
CA GLY A 272 -12.44 -24.25 12.99
C GLY A 272 -13.71 -24.01 12.23
N LYS A 273 -14.40 -22.92 12.55
CA LYS A 273 -15.61 -22.45 11.88
C LYS A 273 -15.45 -21.03 11.39
N VAL A 274 -16.18 -20.68 10.32
CA VAL A 274 -16.25 -19.30 9.85
C VAL A 274 -17.07 -18.48 10.83
N GLY A 275 -16.52 -17.33 11.23
CA GLY A 275 -17.15 -16.33 12.07
C GLY A 275 -17.32 -14.99 11.37
N ASN A 276 -17.27 -13.94 12.17
CA ASN A 276 -17.28 -12.54 11.74
C ASN A 276 -16.44 -11.68 12.70
N SER A 277 -15.32 -12.21 13.15
CA SER A 277 -14.40 -11.52 14.07
C SER A 277 -13.38 -10.67 13.31
N GLY A 278 -12.92 -9.57 13.91
CA GLY A 278 -11.95 -8.67 13.29
C GLY A 278 -12.57 -7.64 12.33
N THR A 279 -11.76 -7.10 11.43
CA THR A 279 -12.20 -6.11 10.43
C THR A 279 -12.92 -6.79 9.28
N THR A 280 -14.22 -6.91 9.40
CA THR A 280 -15.09 -7.58 8.43
C THR A 280 -16.42 -6.83 8.29
N SER A 281 -16.99 -6.79 7.09
CA SER A 281 -18.31 -6.22 6.85
C SER A 281 -19.43 -7.26 6.98
N GLU A 282 -19.13 -8.51 6.64
CA GLU A 282 -20.06 -9.64 6.73
C GLU A 282 -19.29 -10.95 6.87
N PRO A 283 -19.93 -12.04 7.37
CA PRO A 283 -19.27 -13.33 7.53
C PRO A 283 -18.62 -13.83 6.24
N HIS A 284 -17.31 -14.10 6.31
CA HIS A 284 -16.53 -14.72 5.24
C HIS A 284 -15.28 -15.36 5.83
N LEU A 285 -14.66 -16.26 5.08
CA LEU A 285 -13.32 -16.75 5.39
C LEU A 285 -12.31 -16.01 4.52
N HIS A 286 -11.47 -15.19 5.15
CA HIS A 286 -10.32 -14.60 4.48
C HIS A 286 -9.17 -15.62 4.41
N ILE A 287 -8.62 -15.83 3.22
CA ILE A 287 -7.46 -16.70 3.00
C ILE A 287 -6.41 -16.00 2.16
N GLN A 288 -5.17 -15.93 2.68
CA GLN A 288 -4.02 -15.39 1.95
C GLN A 288 -2.80 -16.29 2.09
N HIS A 289 -2.03 -16.35 1.01
CA HIS A 289 -0.74 -17.05 0.95
C HIS A 289 0.38 -16.02 0.80
N GLN A 290 1.42 -16.12 1.63
CA GLN A 290 2.54 -15.18 1.62
C GLN A 290 3.88 -15.87 1.84
N ARG A 291 4.96 -15.22 1.35
CA ARG A 291 6.31 -15.77 1.40
C ARG A 291 6.90 -15.79 2.79
N ASN A 292 6.70 -14.75 3.58
CA ASN A 292 7.41 -14.55 4.85
C ASN A 292 6.54 -14.84 6.06
N ASN A 293 7.18 -15.28 7.16
CA ASN A 293 6.51 -15.55 8.42
C ASN A 293 5.89 -14.27 9.00
N PRO A 294 4.54 -14.21 9.15
CA PRO A 294 3.85 -13.03 9.66
C PRO A 294 4.25 -12.65 11.09
N LEU A 295 4.67 -13.63 11.91
CA LEU A 295 5.06 -13.39 13.30
C LEU A 295 6.44 -12.75 13.46
N THR A 296 7.31 -12.87 12.47
CA THR A 296 8.68 -12.33 12.54
C THR A 296 8.86 -11.03 11.78
N MET A 297 7.87 -10.60 11.01
CA MET A 297 7.91 -9.34 10.27
C MET A 297 7.43 -8.17 11.14
N ILE A 298 8.15 -7.05 11.06
CA ILE A 298 7.73 -5.78 11.70
C ILE A 298 6.41 -5.28 11.06
N PHE A 299 6.28 -5.44 9.75
CA PHE A 299 5.09 -5.10 8.97
C PHE A 299 4.66 -6.30 8.12
N PRO A 300 3.82 -7.21 8.66
CA PRO A 300 3.38 -8.42 7.96
C PRO A 300 2.74 -8.15 6.59
N THR A 301 2.03 -7.03 6.44
CA THR A 301 1.41 -6.58 5.20
C THR A 301 2.41 -6.26 4.07
N CYS A 302 3.71 -6.11 4.40
CA CYS A 302 4.79 -5.95 3.43
C CYS A 302 5.41 -7.28 2.97
N SER A 303 4.88 -8.44 3.37
CA SER A 303 5.26 -9.71 2.76
C SER A 303 4.85 -9.75 1.29
N GLU A 304 5.55 -10.54 0.50
CA GLU A 304 5.12 -10.83 -0.86
C GLU A 304 3.93 -11.80 -0.81
N GLY A 305 2.79 -11.37 -1.36
CA GLY A 305 1.63 -12.24 -1.56
C GLY A 305 1.90 -13.24 -2.68
N LEU A 306 1.46 -14.48 -2.50
CA LEU A 306 1.69 -15.60 -3.41
C LEU A 306 0.37 -16.16 -3.91
N PRO A 307 0.33 -16.68 -5.16
CA PRO A 307 -0.91 -17.22 -5.74
C PRO A 307 -1.37 -18.50 -5.05
N ILE A 308 -2.68 -18.67 -5.05
CA ILE A 308 -3.39 -19.87 -4.61
C ILE A 308 -4.18 -20.41 -5.80
N GLU A 309 -4.20 -21.73 -5.97
CA GLU A 309 -5.07 -22.46 -6.91
C GLU A 309 -5.90 -23.49 -6.11
N PHE A 310 -7.23 -23.38 -6.19
CA PHE A 310 -8.12 -24.33 -5.53
C PHE A 310 -8.44 -25.49 -6.46
N GLN A 311 -8.46 -26.71 -5.89
CA GLN A 311 -8.85 -27.98 -6.54
C GLN A 311 -10.23 -28.41 -6.10
#